data_ebb139175e8347dc11f62599bf64d96a
#
_entry.id   ebb139175e8347dc11f62599bf64d96a
#
_cell.length_a   1.000
_cell.length_b   1.000
_cell.length_c   1.000
_cell.angle_alpha   90.00
_cell.angle_beta   90.00
_cell.angle_gamma   90.00
#
_symmetry.space_group_name_H-M   'P 1'
#
loop_
_entity.id
_entity.type
_entity.pdbx_description
1 polymer ?
#
loop_
_entity_poly.entity_id
_entity_poly.type
_entity_poly.pdbx_seq_one_letter_code
_entity_poly.pdbx_strand_id
1 'polypeptide(L)'
;MKDRIRKIRRDLDLTQQEFADRIGVKRGAIANYEIGRNVPTDSVVSLICREFGVNEEWLRDGTGETFAPDASDELEALVKRYDLSNADQVLIEKYIHLKAGSRETIIDFITDVVAALE
;
A
#
# COMPACT_ATOMS: atom_id res chain seq x y z
N MET A 1 -3.36 0.22 20.11
CA MET A 1 -2.86 0.72 18.83
C MET A 1 -1.34 0.59 18.66
N LYS A 2 -0.59 0.75 19.73
CA LYS A 2 0.90 0.69 19.67
C LYS A 2 1.43 -0.59 19.03
N ASP A 3 0.95 -1.73 19.43
CA ASP A 3 1.42 -3.03 18.94
C ASP A 3 1.04 -3.23 17.47
N ARG A 4 -0.09 -2.68 17.07
CA ARG A 4 -0.57 -2.77 15.68
C ARG A 4 0.28 -1.93 14.74
N ILE A 5 0.70 -0.73 15.16
CA ILE A 5 1.61 0.11 14.37
C ILE A 5 2.95 -0.60 14.19
N ARG A 6 3.50 -1.17 15.25
CA ARG A 6 4.74 -1.94 15.17
C ARG A 6 4.60 -3.13 14.25
N LYS A 7 3.46 -3.83 14.32
CA LYS A 7 3.20 -4.99 13.47
C LYS A 7 3.20 -4.61 11.99
N ILE A 8 2.52 -3.52 11.62
CA ILE A 8 2.50 -3.04 10.23
C ILE A 8 3.92 -2.78 9.75
N ARG A 9 4.68 -2.05 10.55
CA ARG A 9 6.05 -1.69 10.20
C ARG A 9 6.92 -2.92 9.95
N ARG A 10 6.82 -3.91 10.84
CA ARG A 10 7.59 -5.15 10.74
C ARG A 10 7.14 -6.01 9.56
N ASP A 11 5.83 -6.11 9.33
CA ASP A 11 5.28 -6.86 8.20
C ASP A 11 5.75 -6.28 6.86
N LEU A 12 5.96 -4.96 6.80
CA LEU A 12 6.45 -4.26 5.61
C LEU A 12 7.97 -4.18 5.55
N ASP A 13 8.66 -4.72 6.56
CA ASP A 13 10.13 -4.72 6.65
C ASP A 13 10.71 -3.30 6.59
N LEU A 14 10.08 -2.38 7.31
CA LEU A 14 10.50 -0.98 7.35
C LEU A 14 11.12 -0.65 8.71
N THR A 15 12.14 0.22 8.71
CA THR A 15 12.64 0.83 9.94
C THR A 15 11.66 1.91 10.40
N GLN A 16 11.81 2.36 11.65
CA GLN A 16 11.00 3.47 12.17
C GLN A 16 11.19 4.73 11.31
N GLN A 17 12.41 5.00 10.87
CA GLN A 17 12.72 6.15 10.03
C GLN A 17 12.06 6.04 8.66
N GLU A 18 12.14 4.87 8.03
CA GLU A 18 11.50 4.62 6.73
C GLU A 18 9.99 4.76 6.81
N PHE A 19 9.38 4.21 7.85
CA PHE A 19 7.94 4.33 8.09
C PHE A 19 7.54 5.80 8.27
N ALA A 20 8.30 6.53 9.09
CA ALA A 20 8.05 7.95 9.35
C ALA A 20 8.16 8.78 8.07
N ASP A 21 9.20 8.53 7.27
CA ASP A 21 9.42 9.23 6.01
C ASP A 21 8.26 9.02 5.03
N ARG A 22 7.72 7.81 5.01
CA ARG A 22 6.62 7.45 4.11
C ARG A 22 5.34 8.23 4.40
N ILE A 23 5.07 8.57 5.66
CA ILE A 23 3.86 9.30 6.05
C ILE A 23 4.12 10.76 6.44
N GLY A 24 5.37 11.21 6.30
CA GLY A 24 5.71 12.62 6.51
C GLY A 24 5.75 13.06 7.96
N VAL A 25 6.08 12.15 8.89
CA VAL A 25 6.26 12.48 10.31
C VAL A 25 7.71 12.18 10.74
N LYS A 26 8.08 12.62 11.92
CA LYS A 26 9.43 12.38 12.47
C LYS A 26 9.52 10.97 13.05
N ARG A 27 10.71 10.36 12.99
CA ARG A 27 10.96 9.05 13.58
C ARG A 27 10.56 9.00 15.06
N GLY A 28 10.82 10.07 15.81
CA GLY A 28 10.47 10.15 17.23
C GLY A 28 8.96 9.99 17.47
N ALA A 29 8.13 10.48 16.55
CA ALA A 29 6.70 10.28 16.63
C ALA A 29 6.34 8.81 16.53
N ILE A 30 6.94 8.10 15.57
CA ILE A 30 6.71 6.66 15.38
C ILE A 30 7.18 5.89 16.63
N ALA A 31 8.36 6.20 17.14
CA ALA A 31 8.88 5.57 18.34
C ALA A 31 7.91 5.74 19.52
N ASN A 32 7.37 6.94 19.70
CA ASN A 32 6.42 7.24 20.78
C ASN A 32 5.08 6.50 20.60
N TYR A 33 4.62 6.33 19.36
CA TYR A 33 3.42 5.54 19.09
C TYR A 33 3.65 4.06 19.44
N GLU A 34 4.79 3.52 19.10
CA GLU A 34 5.09 2.09 19.31
C GLU A 34 5.28 1.73 20.78
N ILE A 35 5.71 2.65 21.61
CA ILE A 35 5.82 2.43 23.06
C ILE A 35 4.56 2.83 23.83
N GLY A 36 3.57 3.40 23.14
CA GLY A 36 2.31 3.81 23.76
C GLY A 36 2.37 5.13 24.49
N ARG A 37 3.43 5.91 24.31
CA ARG A 37 3.56 7.23 24.95
C ARG A 37 2.57 8.24 24.37
N ASN A 38 2.36 8.18 23.07
CA ASN A 38 1.42 9.02 22.36
C ASN A 38 0.50 8.14 21.51
N VAL A 39 -0.72 8.62 21.27
CA VAL A 39 -1.68 8.00 20.37
C VAL A 39 -1.72 8.83 19.09
N PRO A 40 -1.65 8.19 17.91
CA PRO A 40 -1.74 8.92 16.64
C PRO A 40 -3.05 9.68 16.54
N THR A 41 -3.00 10.88 15.96
CA THR A 41 -4.21 11.64 15.64
C THR A 41 -4.97 10.93 14.50
N ASP A 42 -6.22 11.31 14.31
CA ASP A 42 -7.04 10.78 13.22
C ASP A 42 -6.37 11.04 11.85
N SER A 43 -5.72 12.19 11.69
CA SER A 43 -4.99 12.52 10.48
C SER A 43 -3.84 11.55 10.22
N VAL A 44 -3.07 11.21 11.25
CA VAL A 44 -1.95 10.26 11.13
C VAL A 44 -2.48 8.86 10.85
N VAL A 45 -3.54 8.43 11.51
CA VAL A 45 -4.19 7.14 11.24
C VAL A 45 -4.60 7.06 9.78
N SER A 46 -5.23 8.09 9.26
CA SER A 46 -5.63 8.15 7.85
C SER A 46 -4.44 8.06 6.89
N LEU A 47 -3.34 8.73 7.23
CA LEU A 47 -2.10 8.67 6.44
C LEU A 47 -1.52 7.26 6.40
N ILE A 48 -1.48 6.58 7.54
CA ILE A 48 -1.00 5.20 7.64
C ILE A 48 -1.87 4.27 6.79
N CYS A 49 -3.17 4.38 6.92
CA CYS A 49 -4.11 3.53 6.19
C CYS A 49 -4.01 3.75 4.68
N ARG A 50 -3.87 5.00 4.25
CA ARG A 50 -3.78 5.35 2.84
C ARG A 50 -2.44 4.93 2.24
N GLU A 51 -1.33 5.19 2.94
CA GLU A 51 0.01 4.91 2.42
C GLU A 51 0.30 3.42 2.33
N PHE A 52 -0.15 2.65 3.31
CA PHE A 52 0.22 1.24 3.43
C PHE A 52 -0.92 0.26 3.13
N GLY A 53 -2.10 0.78 2.80
CA GLY A 53 -3.26 -0.09 2.53
C GLY A 53 -3.77 -0.81 3.77
N VAL A 54 -3.67 -0.18 4.93
CA VAL A 54 -4.08 -0.77 6.21
C VAL A 54 -5.57 -0.58 6.42
N ASN A 55 -6.22 -1.62 6.95
CA ASN A 55 -7.61 -1.55 7.36
C ASN A 55 -7.75 -0.67 8.61
N GLU A 56 -8.48 0.43 8.49
CA GLU A 56 -8.62 1.39 9.58
C GLU A 56 -9.28 0.78 10.81
N GLU A 57 -10.29 -0.05 10.63
CA GLU A 57 -10.95 -0.74 11.76
C GLU A 57 -9.97 -1.63 12.51
N TRP A 58 -9.11 -2.34 11.77
CA TRP A 58 -8.08 -3.16 12.41
C TRP A 58 -7.08 -2.29 13.16
N LEU A 59 -6.64 -1.18 12.58
CA LEU A 59 -5.67 -0.31 13.23
C LEU A 59 -6.23 0.31 14.51
N ARG A 60 -7.50 0.73 14.49
CA ARG A 60 -8.14 1.35 15.65
C ARG A 60 -8.58 0.34 16.70
N ASP A 61 -9.22 -0.75 16.29
CA ASP A 61 -9.93 -1.66 17.19
C ASP A 61 -9.38 -3.08 17.20
N GLY A 62 -8.54 -3.43 16.25
CA GLY A 62 -8.05 -4.80 16.09
C GLY A 62 -9.04 -5.72 15.37
N THR A 63 -10.09 -5.16 14.78
CA THR A 63 -11.15 -5.92 14.11
C THR A 63 -10.83 -6.12 12.63
N GLY A 64 -11.01 -7.35 12.15
CA GLY A 64 -10.79 -7.68 10.74
C GLY A 64 -9.33 -7.96 10.43
N GLU A 65 -8.98 -7.87 9.16
CA GLU A 65 -7.63 -8.13 8.68
C GLU A 65 -6.75 -6.87 8.74
N THR A 66 -5.45 -7.08 8.88
CA THR A 66 -4.46 -6.00 8.98
C THR A 66 -4.49 -5.07 7.77
N PHE A 67 -4.43 -5.65 6.59
CA PHE A 67 -4.45 -4.89 5.35
C PHE A 67 -5.86 -4.91 4.77
N ALA A 68 -6.28 -3.77 4.24
CA ALA A 68 -7.55 -3.69 3.53
C ALA A 68 -7.51 -4.70 2.39
N PRO A 69 -8.65 -5.32 2.03
CA PRO A 69 -8.68 -6.15 0.84
C PRO A 69 -8.21 -5.26 -0.31
N ASP A 70 -7.00 -5.55 -0.80
CA ASP A 70 -6.49 -4.85 -1.97
C ASP A 70 -7.34 -5.27 -3.17
N ALA A 71 -6.96 -4.87 -4.37
CA ALA A 71 -7.70 -5.19 -5.57
C ALA A 71 -7.76 -6.70 -5.91
N SER A 72 -7.30 -7.60 -5.00
CA SER A 72 -7.21 -9.02 -5.30
C SER A 72 -8.57 -9.66 -5.62
N ASP A 73 -9.62 -9.34 -4.88
CA ASP A 73 -10.97 -9.86 -5.15
C ASP A 73 -11.53 -9.31 -6.46
N GLU A 74 -11.30 -8.02 -6.72
CA GLU A 74 -11.67 -7.37 -7.96
C GLU A 74 -10.86 -7.93 -9.12
N LEU A 75 -9.59 -8.18 -8.91
CA LEU A 75 -8.69 -8.76 -9.90
C LEU A 75 -9.11 -10.19 -10.25
N GLU A 76 -9.47 -11.01 -9.26
CA GLU A 76 -9.99 -12.35 -9.51
C GLU A 76 -11.26 -12.31 -10.36
N ALA A 77 -12.15 -11.38 -10.09
CA ALA A 77 -13.37 -11.20 -10.89
C ALA A 77 -13.04 -10.84 -12.34
N LEU A 78 -12.06 -9.95 -12.56
CA LEU A 78 -11.58 -9.58 -13.89
C LEU A 78 -10.98 -10.76 -14.62
N VAL A 79 -10.13 -11.53 -13.94
CA VAL A 79 -9.48 -12.72 -14.49
C VAL A 79 -10.53 -13.72 -14.99
N LYS A 80 -11.56 -13.97 -14.20
CA LYS A 80 -12.64 -14.89 -14.59
C LYS A 80 -13.47 -14.34 -15.73
N ARG A 81 -13.79 -13.05 -15.70
CA ARG A 81 -14.65 -12.40 -16.69
C ARG A 81 -14.03 -12.39 -18.09
N TYR A 82 -12.73 -12.14 -18.17
CA TYR A 82 -12.00 -12.00 -19.45
C TYR A 82 -11.10 -13.17 -19.78
N ASP A 83 -11.16 -14.25 -18.98
CA ASP A 83 -10.35 -15.44 -19.16
C ASP A 83 -8.85 -15.12 -19.31
N LEU A 84 -8.35 -14.30 -18.40
CA LEU A 84 -6.96 -13.87 -18.41
C LEU A 84 -6.01 -14.99 -17.99
N SER A 85 -4.84 -15.02 -18.61
CA SER A 85 -3.80 -15.98 -18.23
C SER A 85 -3.18 -15.61 -16.86
N ASN A 86 -2.43 -16.56 -16.30
CA ASN A 86 -1.68 -16.29 -15.07
C ASN A 86 -0.66 -15.15 -15.28
N ALA A 87 -0.02 -15.10 -16.45
CA ALA A 87 0.90 -14.01 -16.78
C ALA A 87 0.19 -12.65 -16.81
N ASP A 88 -1.00 -12.60 -17.41
CA ASP A 88 -1.82 -11.39 -17.43
C ASP A 88 -2.18 -10.94 -16.01
N GLN A 89 -2.57 -11.88 -15.17
CA GLN A 89 -2.93 -11.59 -13.76
C GLN A 89 -1.75 -11.00 -12.99
N VAL A 90 -0.58 -11.62 -13.11
CA VAL A 90 0.64 -11.14 -12.45
C VAL A 90 1.02 -9.74 -12.96
N LEU A 91 0.93 -9.52 -14.26
CA LEU A 91 1.23 -8.23 -14.87
C LEU A 91 0.33 -7.12 -14.32
N ILE A 92 -0.98 -7.36 -14.27
CA ILE A 92 -1.96 -6.39 -13.76
C ILE A 92 -1.71 -6.11 -12.28
N GLU A 93 -1.48 -7.16 -11.50
CA GLU A 93 -1.21 -7.05 -10.07
C GLU A 93 0.03 -6.17 -9.81
N LYS A 94 1.11 -6.43 -10.51
CA LYS A 94 2.35 -5.63 -10.39
C LYS A 94 2.14 -4.20 -10.86
N TYR A 95 1.40 -4.01 -11.93
CA TYR A 95 1.10 -2.69 -12.47
C TYR A 95 0.30 -1.83 -11.48
N ILE A 96 -0.73 -2.42 -10.84
CA ILE A 96 -1.57 -1.72 -9.86
C ILE A 96 -0.72 -1.20 -8.68
N HIS A 97 0.28 -1.97 -8.25
CA HIS A 97 1.11 -1.62 -7.11
C HIS A 97 2.29 -0.69 -7.45
N LEU A 98 2.46 -0.33 -8.72
CA LEU A 98 3.48 0.65 -9.10
C LEU A 98 3.09 2.06 -8.63
N LYS A 99 4.10 2.88 -8.37
CA LYS A 99 3.89 4.31 -8.12
C LYS A 99 3.36 4.97 -9.39
N ALA A 100 2.57 6.03 -9.23
CA ALA A 100 1.96 6.74 -10.36
C ALA A 100 2.99 7.17 -11.41
N GLY A 101 4.13 7.71 -10.99
CA GLY A 101 5.20 8.11 -11.90
C GLY A 101 5.77 6.95 -12.71
N SER A 102 5.91 5.77 -12.08
CA SER A 102 6.39 4.58 -12.78
C SER A 102 5.37 4.08 -13.81
N ARG A 103 4.09 4.14 -13.48
CA ARG A 103 3.02 3.79 -14.44
C ARG A 103 3.02 4.70 -15.65
N GLU A 104 3.19 6.00 -15.44
CA GLU A 104 3.29 6.98 -16.53
C GLU A 104 4.47 6.68 -17.45
N THR A 105 5.62 6.34 -16.87
CA THR A 105 6.82 5.96 -17.65
C THR A 105 6.54 4.75 -18.52
N ILE A 106 5.86 3.75 -18.01
CA ILE A 106 5.50 2.55 -18.78
C ILE A 106 4.55 2.90 -19.92
N ILE A 107 3.53 3.70 -19.64
CA ILE A 107 2.58 4.14 -20.67
C ILE A 107 3.27 4.94 -21.77
N ASP A 108 4.15 5.86 -21.40
CA ASP A 108 4.93 6.65 -22.36
C ASP A 108 5.80 5.74 -23.24
N PHE A 109 6.45 4.76 -22.64
CA PHE A 109 7.26 3.79 -23.38
C PHE A 109 6.42 3.03 -24.40
N ILE A 110 5.26 2.52 -23.99
CA ILE A 110 4.34 1.78 -24.88
C ILE A 110 3.86 2.69 -26.00
N THR A 111 3.51 3.93 -25.69
CA THR A 111 3.06 4.92 -26.66
C THR A 111 4.15 5.18 -27.71
N ASP A 112 5.40 5.33 -27.28
CA ASP A 112 6.55 5.52 -28.18
C ASP A 112 6.76 4.33 -29.10
N VAL A 113 6.63 3.11 -28.55
CA VAL A 113 6.76 1.88 -29.32
C VAL A 113 5.69 1.80 -30.42
N VAL A 114 4.43 2.08 -30.06
CA VAL A 114 3.31 2.06 -31.01
C VAL A 114 3.53 3.11 -32.11
N ALA A 115 3.92 4.31 -31.73
CA ALA A 115 4.20 5.39 -32.69
C ALA A 115 5.32 5.00 -33.68
N ALA A 116 6.35 4.30 -33.19
CA ALA A 116 7.47 3.87 -34.04
C ALA A 116 7.09 2.74 -34.99
N LEU A 117 6.05 1.99 -34.67
CA LEU A 117 5.56 0.89 -35.53
C LEU A 117 4.62 1.37 -36.64
N GLU A 118 4.09 2.56 -36.51
CA GLU A 118 3.27 3.19 -37.54
C GLU A 118 4.18 3.86 -38.59
#